data_dd02c997714100ee93eb2873d2a23016
#
_entry.id   dd02c997714100ee93eb2873d2a23016
#
_cell.length_a   1.000
_cell.length_b   1.000
_cell.length_c   1.000
_cell.angle_alpha   90.00
_cell.angle_beta   90.00
_cell.angle_gamma   90.00
#
_symmetry.space_group_name_H-M   'P 1'
#
loop_
_entity.id
_entity.type
_entity.pdbx_description
1 polymer ?
#
loop_
_entity_poly.entity_id
_entity_poly.type
_entity_poly.pdbx_seq_one_letter_code
_entity_poly.pdbx_strand_id
1 'polypeptide(L)'
;KIEEGYYTKNGMEKGNWSFWDRDGKKRLGKKIDYKTFKNIGLYKHLDGVFLVTGPIDGLSTAYTQAHGAVRGGRLDGPWTYWDSDGLLSAKKYYDKGTPRGQYTTYHPYGHKLADGVVNGIDDYGNLIKDGKWLFWDENGILKEEVHFNSGKREGLTISIVIAKGCSEIV
;
A
#
# COMPACT_ATOMS: atom_id res chain seq x y z
N LYS A 1 -9.93 -13.47 8.79
CA LYS A 1 -9.30 -13.55 7.48
C LYS A 1 -9.48 -14.96 6.94
N ILE A 2 -10.12 -15.10 5.79
CA ILE A 2 -10.40 -16.41 5.17
C ILE A 2 -9.58 -16.46 3.88
N GLU A 3 -8.79 -17.53 3.74
CA GLU A 3 -8.06 -17.85 2.52
C GLU A 3 -8.60 -19.15 1.94
N GLU A 4 -8.71 -19.24 0.64
CA GLU A 4 -9.17 -20.42 -0.08
C GLU A 4 -8.31 -20.66 -1.31
N GLY A 5 -7.87 -21.88 -1.52
CA GLY A 5 -7.04 -22.27 -2.66
C GLY A 5 -6.78 -23.78 -2.67
N TYR A 6 -5.90 -24.20 -3.57
CA TYR A 6 -5.62 -25.62 -3.79
C TYR A 6 -4.14 -25.92 -3.52
N TYR A 7 -3.87 -27.11 -2.98
CA TYR A 7 -2.53 -27.66 -2.84
C TYR A 7 -2.31 -28.82 -3.82
N THR A 8 -1.08 -28.99 -4.25
CA THR A 8 -0.64 -30.24 -4.93
C THR A 8 -0.60 -31.40 -3.94
N LYS A 9 -0.49 -32.64 -4.47
CA LYS A 9 -0.29 -33.83 -3.62
C LYS A 9 0.94 -33.75 -2.70
N ASN A 10 1.92 -32.91 -3.06
CA ASN A 10 3.14 -32.66 -2.28
C ASN A 10 3.04 -31.45 -1.35
N GLY A 11 1.83 -30.93 -1.09
CA GLY A 11 1.61 -29.79 -0.20
C GLY A 11 2.02 -28.42 -0.75
N MET A 12 2.37 -28.31 -2.04
CA MET A 12 2.67 -27.01 -2.65
C MET A 12 1.39 -26.28 -3.09
N GLU A 13 1.36 -24.99 -2.90
CA GLU A 13 0.27 -24.12 -3.34
C GLU A 13 0.11 -24.14 -4.86
N LYS A 14 -1.11 -24.27 -5.36
CA LYS A 14 -1.40 -24.38 -6.79
C LYS A 14 -2.47 -23.39 -7.23
N GLY A 15 -2.21 -22.73 -8.37
CA GLY A 15 -3.19 -21.88 -9.05
C GLY A 15 -3.43 -20.55 -8.35
N ASN A 16 -4.61 -20.02 -8.57
CA ASN A 16 -5.05 -18.77 -7.94
C ASN A 16 -5.65 -19.04 -6.57
N TRP A 17 -5.29 -18.18 -5.64
CA TRP A 17 -5.83 -18.17 -4.29
C TRP A 17 -6.79 -17.02 -4.12
N SER A 18 -7.83 -17.23 -3.33
CA SER A 18 -8.75 -16.19 -2.89
C SER A 18 -8.44 -15.83 -1.45
N PHE A 19 -8.49 -14.55 -1.12
CA PHE A 19 -8.56 -14.12 0.25
C PHE A 19 -9.58 -12.97 0.37
N TRP A 20 -10.13 -12.79 1.56
CA TRP A 20 -11.05 -11.70 1.86
C TRP A 20 -10.36 -10.73 2.80
N ASP A 21 -10.28 -9.46 2.40
CA ASP A 21 -9.80 -8.41 3.28
C ASP A 21 -10.81 -8.16 4.43
N ARG A 22 -10.45 -7.27 5.35
CA ARG A 22 -11.27 -7.01 6.53
C ARG A 22 -12.64 -6.44 6.19
N ASP A 23 -12.75 -5.75 5.05
CA ASP A 23 -14.00 -5.19 4.52
C ASP A 23 -14.85 -6.23 3.77
N GLY A 24 -14.43 -7.51 3.80
CA GLY A 24 -15.09 -8.61 3.11
C GLY A 24 -14.87 -8.63 1.60
N LYS A 25 -13.99 -7.79 1.06
CA LYS A 25 -13.71 -7.75 -0.37
C LYS A 25 -12.81 -8.91 -0.78
N LYS A 26 -13.32 -9.72 -1.72
CA LYS A 26 -12.56 -10.84 -2.29
C LYS A 26 -11.42 -10.34 -3.18
N ARG A 27 -10.22 -10.89 -2.96
CA ARG A 27 -9.04 -10.73 -3.79
C ARG A 27 -8.62 -12.07 -4.36
N LEU A 28 -8.11 -12.07 -5.58
CA LEU A 28 -7.70 -13.28 -6.28
C LEU A 28 -6.30 -13.10 -6.86
N GLY A 29 -5.43 -14.09 -6.68
CA GLY A 29 -4.08 -14.06 -7.25
C GLY A 29 -3.28 -15.31 -6.93
N LYS A 30 -2.12 -15.46 -7.58
CA LYS A 30 -1.13 -16.48 -7.22
C LYS A 30 -0.46 -16.07 -5.92
N LYS A 31 -0.22 -17.02 -5.02
CA LYS A 31 0.55 -16.72 -3.80
C LYS A 31 2.04 -16.67 -4.11
N ILE A 32 2.72 -15.68 -3.55
CA ILE A 32 4.18 -15.63 -3.46
C ILE A 32 4.58 -15.26 -2.04
N ASP A 33 5.70 -15.80 -1.57
CA ASP A 33 6.25 -15.44 -0.28
C ASP A 33 6.90 -14.05 -0.31
N TYR A 34 7.05 -13.45 0.87
CA TYR A 34 7.63 -12.12 1.02
C TYR A 34 9.08 -12.01 0.53
N LYS A 35 9.89 -13.08 0.67
CA LYS A 35 11.28 -13.11 0.19
C LYS A 35 11.33 -13.00 -1.33
N THR A 36 10.49 -13.78 -2.04
CA THR A 36 10.35 -13.70 -3.49
C THR A 36 9.86 -12.32 -3.91
N PHE A 37 8.88 -11.76 -3.20
CA PHE A 37 8.36 -10.42 -3.48
C PHE A 37 9.43 -9.33 -3.33
N LYS A 38 10.23 -9.33 -2.27
CA LYS A 38 11.34 -8.36 -2.09
C LYS A 38 12.35 -8.39 -3.23
N ASN A 39 12.54 -9.54 -3.84
CA ASN A 39 13.51 -9.77 -4.92
C ASN A 39 12.85 -9.91 -6.29
N ILE A 40 11.62 -9.39 -6.45
CA ILE A 40 10.78 -9.67 -7.61
C ILE A 40 11.45 -9.31 -8.94
N GLY A 41 12.30 -8.29 -8.96
CA GLY A 41 13.06 -7.89 -10.14
C GLY A 41 14.03 -8.96 -10.69
N LEU A 42 14.39 -9.97 -9.88
CA LEU A 42 15.19 -11.13 -10.31
C LEU A 42 14.34 -12.16 -11.08
N TYR A 43 13.03 -12.11 -10.96
CA TYR A 43 12.08 -13.08 -11.51
C TYR A 43 11.34 -12.52 -12.72
N LYS A 44 12.07 -12.22 -13.79
CA LYS A 44 11.53 -11.58 -15.02
C LYS A 44 10.42 -12.39 -15.70
N HIS A 45 10.29 -13.67 -15.39
CA HIS A 45 9.23 -14.55 -15.90
C HIS A 45 7.91 -14.44 -15.11
N LEU A 46 7.90 -13.72 -13.99
CA LEU A 46 6.67 -13.56 -13.20
C LEU A 46 5.75 -12.54 -13.86
N ASP A 47 4.58 -13.04 -14.23
CA ASP A 47 3.47 -12.27 -14.79
C ASP A 47 2.15 -12.69 -14.15
N GLY A 48 1.29 -11.73 -13.88
CA GLY A 48 -0.06 -11.98 -13.36
C GLY A 48 -0.36 -11.19 -12.08
N VAL A 49 -1.45 -11.57 -11.44
CA VAL A 49 -1.88 -11.00 -10.15
C VAL A 49 -1.38 -11.88 -9.02
N PHE A 50 -0.81 -11.26 -8.00
CA PHE A 50 -0.19 -11.96 -6.88
C PHE A 50 -0.77 -11.51 -5.54
N LEU A 51 -0.85 -12.48 -4.62
CA LEU A 51 -1.05 -12.31 -3.20
C LEU A 51 0.29 -12.56 -2.50
N VAL A 52 0.86 -11.52 -1.91
CA VAL A 52 2.11 -11.63 -1.15
C VAL A 52 1.76 -12.09 0.26
N THR A 53 2.32 -13.21 0.67
CA THR A 53 2.07 -13.81 1.98
C THR A 53 3.36 -14.07 2.74
N GLY A 54 3.30 -14.13 4.04
CA GLY A 54 4.42 -14.51 4.90
C GLY A 54 4.74 -13.47 5.97
N PRO A 55 5.57 -13.85 6.94
CA PRO A 55 6.00 -12.94 7.99
C PRO A 55 6.98 -11.91 7.44
N ILE A 56 6.93 -10.70 7.96
CA ILE A 56 7.91 -9.66 7.66
C ILE A 56 9.26 -10.03 8.31
N ASP A 57 9.24 -10.60 9.50
CA ASP A 57 10.41 -10.81 10.37
C ASP A 57 10.44 -12.21 11.03
N GLY A 58 10.07 -13.26 10.32
CA GLY A 58 10.17 -14.63 10.84
C GLY A 58 9.09 -15.03 11.86
N LEU A 59 8.08 -14.20 12.10
CA LEU A 59 6.91 -14.56 12.90
C LEU A 59 6.04 -15.59 12.17
N SER A 60 5.58 -16.61 12.87
CA SER A 60 5.05 -17.86 12.31
C SER A 60 3.65 -17.80 11.67
N THR A 61 3.00 -16.67 11.63
CA THR A 61 1.65 -16.54 11.03
C THR A 61 1.72 -15.93 9.64
N ALA A 62 1.46 -16.75 8.62
CA ALA A 62 1.33 -16.27 7.25
C ALA A 62 0.05 -15.42 7.10
N TYR A 63 0.21 -14.18 6.67
CA TYR A 63 -0.91 -13.29 6.33
C TYR A 63 -0.64 -12.59 5.00
N THR A 64 -1.69 -12.17 4.31
CA THR A 64 -1.54 -11.43 3.06
C THR A 64 -1.08 -10.01 3.37
N GLN A 65 0.08 -9.65 2.86
CA GLN A 65 0.70 -8.34 3.06
C GLN A 65 0.45 -7.40 1.90
N ALA A 66 0.34 -7.94 0.68
CA ALA A 66 0.12 -7.14 -0.50
C ALA A 66 -0.63 -7.90 -1.60
N HIS A 67 -1.27 -7.15 -2.48
CA HIS A 67 -1.96 -7.67 -3.65
C HIS A 67 -1.82 -6.70 -4.81
N GLY A 68 -1.47 -7.22 -5.97
CA GLY A 68 -1.37 -6.42 -7.18
C GLY A 68 -0.83 -7.23 -8.36
N ALA A 69 -0.66 -6.57 -9.49
CA ALA A 69 -0.14 -7.19 -10.70
C ALA A 69 1.38 -7.03 -10.82
N VAL A 70 1.99 -8.04 -11.44
CA VAL A 70 3.40 -8.06 -11.84
C VAL A 70 3.47 -8.30 -13.34
N ARG A 71 4.34 -7.58 -14.02
CA ARG A 71 4.65 -7.78 -15.44
C ARG A 71 6.17 -7.81 -15.64
N GLY A 72 6.68 -8.89 -16.22
CA GLY A 72 8.13 -9.07 -16.46
C GLY A 72 8.95 -8.90 -15.18
N GLY A 73 8.48 -9.42 -14.04
CA GLY A 73 9.13 -9.28 -12.74
C GLY A 73 9.10 -7.86 -12.15
N ARG A 74 8.21 -6.99 -12.60
CA ARG A 74 8.06 -5.62 -12.08
C ARG A 74 6.63 -5.38 -11.62
N LEU A 75 6.48 -4.63 -10.52
CA LEU A 75 5.16 -4.21 -10.06
C LEU A 75 4.51 -3.33 -11.14
N ASP A 76 3.23 -3.57 -11.42
CA ASP A 76 2.51 -2.84 -12.46
C ASP A 76 1.04 -2.62 -12.05
N GLY A 77 0.52 -1.41 -12.30
CA GLY A 77 -0.84 -1.04 -11.93
C GLY A 77 -1.06 -0.85 -10.42
N PRO A 78 -2.32 -0.99 -9.96
CA PRO A 78 -2.69 -0.75 -8.57
C PRO A 78 -2.23 -1.87 -7.64
N TRP A 79 -1.62 -1.48 -6.52
CA TRP A 79 -1.22 -2.35 -5.43
C TRP A 79 -1.87 -1.92 -4.12
N THR A 80 -2.31 -2.91 -3.35
CA THR A 80 -2.88 -2.73 -2.01
C THR A 80 -1.99 -3.46 -1.01
N TYR A 81 -1.70 -2.80 0.12
CA TYR A 81 -0.85 -3.32 1.19
C TYR A 81 -1.63 -3.35 2.50
N TRP A 82 -1.38 -4.35 3.32
CA TRP A 82 -1.95 -4.51 4.66
C TRP A 82 -0.83 -4.73 5.68
N ASP A 83 -1.08 -4.35 6.91
CA ASP A 83 -0.21 -4.65 8.05
C ASP A 83 -0.45 -6.06 8.60
N SER A 84 0.26 -6.40 9.70
CA SER A 84 0.15 -7.69 10.38
C SER A 84 -1.25 -8.00 10.90
N ASP A 85 -2.02 -6.98 11.24
CA ASP A 85 -3.38 -7.12 11.76
C ASP A 85 -4.44 -7.20 10.65
N GLY A 86 -3.97 -7.14 9.39
CA GLY A 86 -4.81 -7.14 8.20
C GLY A 86 -5.51 -5.81 7.95
N LEU A 87 -5.07 -4.73 8.60
CA LEU A 87 -5.54 -3.38 8.34
C LEU A 87 -4.86 -2.82 7.09
N LEU A 88 -5.59 -2.02 6.35
CA LEU A 88 -5.09 -1.36 5.15
C LEU A 88 -3.97 -0.38 5.53
N SER A 89 -2.77 -0.59 4.99
CA SER A 89 -1.59 0.27 5.25
C SER A 89 -1.27 1.20 4.10
N ALA A 90 -1.45 0.76 2.84
CA ALA A 90 -1.23 1.61 1.69
C ALA A 90 -1.97 1.14 0.44
N LYS A 91 -2.25 2.10 -0.45
CA LYS A 91 -2.59 1.87 -1.86
C LYS A 91 -1.61 2.66 -2.71
N LYS A 92 -0.98 2.00 -3.68
CA LYS A 92 0.05 2.60 -4.53
C LYS A 92 -0.20 2.18 -5.97
N TYR A 93 0.12 3.05 -6.90
CA TYR A 93 0.13 2.70 -8.32
C TYR A 93 1.58 2.61 -8.82
N TYR A 94 1.87 1.60 -9.63
CA TYR A 94 3.18 1.37 -10.21
C TYR A 94 3.11 1.35 -11.74
N ASP A 95 4.11 1.94 -12.37
CA ASP A 95 4.41 1.80 -13.80
C ASP A 95 5.79 1.14 -13.92
N LYS A 96 5.81 -0.11 -14.41
CA LYS A 96 7.04 -0.90 -14.64
C LYS A 96 8.01 -0.92 -13.44
N GLY A 97 7.47 -1.04 -12.23
CA GLY A 97 8.23 -1.12 -10.98
C GLY A 97 8.46 0.22 -10.28
N THR A 98 8.17 1.34 -10.92
CA THR A 98 8.32 2.66 -10.34
C THR A 98 6.98 3.15 -9.78
N PRO A 99 6.90 3.64 -8.53
CA PRO A 99 5.69 4.28 -8.03
C PRO A 99 5.33 5.49 -8.91
N ARG A 100 4.15 5.47 -9.52
CA ARG A 100 3.70 6.55 -10.39
C ARG A 100 2.17 6.61 -10.42
N GLY A 101 1.59 7.74 -10.07
CA GLY A 101 0.14 7.92 -9.96
C GLY A 101 -0.33 8.01 -8.52
N GLN A 102 -1.56 7.54 -8.26
CA GLN A 102 -2.16 7.65 -6.93
C GLN A 102 -1.36 6.92 -5.85
N TYR A 103 -1.15 7.61 -4.73
CA TYR A 103 -0.40 7.12 -3.58
C TYR A 103 -1.15 7.51 -2.31
N THR A 104 -1.67 6.51 -1.60
CA THR A 104 -2.40 6.70 -0.34
C THR A 104 -1.76 5.84 0.74
N THR A 105 -1.56 6.40 1.92
CA THR A 105 -1.13 5.67 3.12
C THR A 105 -2.13 5.85 4.25
N TYR A 106 -2.12 4.92 5.19
CA TYR A 106 -3.08 4.87 6.29
C TYR A 106 -2.37 4.75 7.63
N HIS A 107 -2.97 5.34 8.67
CA HIS A 107 -2.61 5.10 10.06
C HIS A 107 -2.97 3.67 10.48
N PRO A 108 -2.35 3.11 11.53
CA PRO A 108 -2.66 1.77 12.03
C PRO A 108 -4.13 1.53 12.39
N TYR A 109 -4.88 2.59 12.64
CA TYR A 109 -6.32 2.55 12.96
C TYR A 109 -7.24 2.72 11.74
N GLY A 110 -6.69 2.74 10.52
CA GLY A 110 -7.44 2.74 9.27
C GLY A 110 -7.80 4.11 8.70
N HIS A 111 -7.57 5.20 9.41
CA HIS A 111 -7.71 6.56 8.87
C HIS A 111 -6.60 6.84 7.85
N LYS A 112 -6.88 7.64 6.82
CA LYS A 112 -5.83 8.10 5.91
C LYS A 112 -4.76 8.85 6.68
N LEU A 113 -3.49 8.60 6.34
CA LEU A 113 -2.33 9.37 6.79
C LEU A 113 -1.95 10.41 5.72
N ALA A 114 -1.84 9.99 4.46
CA ALA A 114 -1.50 10.87 3.35
C ALA A 114 -2.15 10.38 2.05
N ASP A 115 -2.48 11.32 1.16
CA ASP A 115 -3.10 11.04 -0.13
C ASP A 115 -2.64 12.06 -1.16
N GLY A 116 -2.18 11.59 -2.32
CA GLY A 116 -1.71 12.43 -3.40
C GLY A 116 -1.20 11.64 -4.59
N VAL A 117 -0.48 12.31 -5.47
CA VAL A 117 0.10 11.72 -6.68
C VAL A 117 1.63 11.73 -6.58
N VAL A 118 2.26 10.67 -7.08
CA VAL A 118 3.72 10.60 -7.22
C VAL A 118 4.11 10.42 -8.70
N ASN A 119 5.23 11.00 -9.09
CA ASN A 119 5.81 10.94 -10.43
C ASN A 119 7.10 10.09 -10.48
N GLY A 120 7.28 9.19 -9.53
CA GLY A 120 8.46 8.33 -9.47
C GLY A 120 9.21 8.49 -8.16
N ILE A 121 10.48 8.13 -8.21
CA ILE A 121 11.47 8.29 -7.13
C ILE A 121 12.68 9.06 -7.65
N ASP A 122 13.30 9.83 -6.77
CA ASP A 122 14.58 10.51 -7.08
C ASP A 122 15.78 9.54 -6.96
N ASP A 123 16.98 10.05 -7.23
CA ASP A 123 18.23 9.27 -7.17
C ASP A 123 18.55 8.75 -5.75
N TYR A 124 17.93 9.31 -4.72
CA TYR A 124 18.06 8.91 -3.32
C TYR A 124 16.95 7.95 -2.86
N GLY A 125 16.00 7.61 -3.75
CA GLY A 125 14.85 6.72 -3.44
C GLY A 125 13.66 7.43 -2.80
N ASN A 126 13.65 8.75 -2.71
CA ASN A 126 12.51 9.50 -2.19
C ASN A 126 11.42 9.63 -3.24
N LEU A 127 10.15 9.63 -2.79
CA LEU A 127 9.01 9.84 -3.68
C LEU A 127 9.00 11.27 -4.26
N ILE A 128 8.92 11.38 -5.58
CA ILE A 128 8.69 12.64 -6.27
C ILE A 128 7.18 12.93 -6.21
N LYS A 129 6.77 13.69 -5.18
CA LYS A 129 5.38 14.13 -5.01
C LYS A 129 5.03 15.17 -6.07
N ASP A 130 3.77 15.12 -6.55
CA ASP A 130 3.28 16.07 -7.55
C ASP A 130 1.83 16.46 -7.29
N GLY A 131 1.48 17.72 -7.65
CA GLY A 131 0.14 18.24 -7.43
C GLY A 131 -0.24 18.35 -5.95
N LYS A 132 -1.53 18.25 -5.69
CA LYS A 132 -2.13 18.37 -4.37
C LYS A 132 -1.91 17.14 -3.51
N TRP A 133 -1.43 17.37 -2.28
CA TRP A 133 -1.30 16.36 -1.23
C TRP A 133 -2.09 16.75 0.00
N LEU A 134 -2.74 15.76 0.61
CA LEU A 134 -3.51 15.90 1.84
C LEU A 134 -2.89 15.01 2.93
N PHE A 135 -2.82 15.53 4.15
CA PHE A 135 -2.29 14.82 5.32
C PHE A 135 -3.26 14.89 6.48
N TRP A 136 -3.48 13.77 7.14
CA TRP A 136 -4.42 13.64 8.27
C TRP A 136 -3.68 13.13 9.51
N ASP A 137 -4.22 13.44 10.68
CA ASP A 137 -3.78 12.81 11.93
C ASP A 137 -4.44 11.43 12.12
N GLU A 138 -4.03 10.77 13.20
CA GLU A 138 -4.52 9.43 13.58
C GLU A 138 -6.03 9.37 13.88
N ASN A 139 -6.67 10.50 14.15
CA ASN A 139 -8.11 10.62 14.35
C ASN A 139 -8.88 10.87 13.03
N GLY A 140 -8.17 10.94 11.90
CA GLY A 140 -8.74 11.23 10.59
C GLY A 140 -9.06 12.71 10.36
N ILE A 141 -8.49 13.60 11.17
CA ILE A 141 -8.67 15.05 11.03
C ILE A 141 -7.62 15.55 10.02
N LEU A 142 -8.08 16.27 8.99
CA LEU A 142 -7.21 16.89 8.01
C LEU A 142 -6.30 17.92 8.71
N LYS A 143 -5.00 17.78 8.57
CA LYS A 143 -3.99 18.64 9.18
C LYS A 143 -3.34 19.58 8.18
N GLU A 144 -3.06 19.09 6.98
CA GLU A 144 -2.30 19.87 6.02
C GLU A 144 -2.77 19.57 4.59
N GLU A 145 -2.85 20.62 3.79
CA GLU A 145 -2.96 20.57 2.34
C GLU A 145 -1.73 21.27 1.76
N VAL A 146 -0.99 20.57 0.89
CA VAL A 146 0.25 21.05 0.28
C VAL A 146 0.23 20.79 -1.21
N HIS A 147 0.68 21.76 -2.00
CA HIS A 147 0.98 21.55 -3.40
C HIS A 147 2.46 21.24 -3.59
N PHE A 148 2.73 20.25 -4.43
CA PHE A 148 4.08 19.87 -4.84
C PHE A 148 4.21 20.02 -6.36
N ASN A 149 5.39 20.45 -6.79
CA ASN A 149 5.83 20.42 -8.18
C ASN A 149 7.16 19.68 -8.24
N SER A 150 7.16 18.51 -8.86
CA SER A 150 8.36 17.69 -9.02
C SER A 150 9.13 17.46 -7.72
N GLY A 151 8.43 17.12 -6.65
CA GLY A 151 8.99 16.83 -5.33
C GLY A 151 9.21 18.04 -4.42
N LYS A 152 9.14 19.26 -4.93
CA LYS A 152 9.32 20.49 -4.16
C LYS A 152 7.97 21.06 -3.73
N ARG A 153 7.86 21.53 -2.49
CA ARG A 153 6.67 22.27 -2.04
C ARG A 153 6.55 23.56 -2.84
N GLU A 154 5.36 23.84 -3.35
CA GLU A 154 5.05 25.03 -4.12
C GLU A 154 3.72 25.64 -3.65
N GLY A 155 3.66 26.98 -3.61
CA GLY A 155 2.46 27.72 -3.25
C GLY A 155 2.13 27.72 -1.75
N LEU A 156 0.86 28.05 -1.46
CA LEU A 156 0.34 28.11 -0.09
C LEU A 156 0.19 26.72 0.51
N THR A 157 0.76 26.52 1.69
CA THR A 157 0.46 25.37 2.55
C THR A 157 -0.67 25.79 3.50
N ILE A 158 -1.76 25.06 3.50
CA ILE A 158 -2.87 25.30 4.44
C ILE A 158 -2.68 24.30 5.58
N SER A 159 -2.33 24.80 6.77
CA SER A 159 -2.29 24.01 7.99
C SER A 159 -3.61 24.25 8.76
N ILE A 160 -4.36 23.17 9.01
CA ILE A 160 -5.61 23.23 9.75
C ILE A 160 -5.30 23.00 11.22
N VAL A 161 -5.32 24.07 12.00
CA VAL A 161 -5.25 24.02 13.47
C VAL A 161 -6.67 24.01 14.00
N ILE A 162 -7.14 22.86 14.48
CA ILE A 162 -8.37 22.83 15.27
C ILE A 162 -8.01 23.34 16.67
N ALA A 163 -8.36 24.57 16.97
CA ALA A 163 -8.35 25.07 18.34
C ALA A 163 -9.27 24.16 19.17
N LYS A 164 -8.72 23.45 20.16
CA LYS A 164 -9.56 22.81 21.18
C LYS A 164 -10.34 23.93 21.83
N GLY A 165 -11.67 23.93 21.60
CA GLY A 165 -12.56 24.97 22.14
C GLY A 165 -12.37 25.12 23.63
N CYS A 166 -12.07 26.32 24.07
CA CYS A 166 -12.37 26.76 25.42
C CYS A 166 -13.88 26.62 25.62
N SER A 167 -14.31 25.60 26.32
CA SER A 167 -15.61 25.60 26.98
C SER A 167 -15.46 26.38 28.28
N GLU A 168 -15.38 27.70 28.20
CA GLU A 168 -15.76 28.53 29.33
C GLU A 168 -17.28 28.70 29.25
N ILE A 169 -17.96 27.88 30.02
CA ILE A 169 -19.31 28.17 30.47
C ILE A 169 -19.15 28.97 31.75
N VAL A 170 -19.46 30.25 31.69
CA VAL A 170 -19.72 31.06 32.86
C VAL A 170 -21.17 30.86 33.25
#